data_a0929f743a0e2a55caf172c84ed57bd9
#
_entry.id   a0929f743a0e2a55caf172c84ed57bd9
#
_cell.length_a   1.000
_cell.length_b   1.000
_cell.length_c   1.000
_cell.angle_alpha   90.00
_cell.angle_beta   90.00
_cell.angle_gamma   90.00
#
_symmetry.space_group_name_H-M   'P 1'
#
loop_
_entity.id
_entity.type
_entity.pdbx_description
1 polymer ?
#
loop_
_entity_poly.entity_id
_entity_poly.type
_entity_poly.pdbx_seq_one_letter_code
_entity_poly.pdbx_strand_id
1 'polypeptide(L)'
;MKKLERVARYFYLRIVRLRGTPEYIARGLAAGVFAGMFPIFGLQIAFGVAIACMFRGHKLMAAAGTWVSNPATYVPIFWFNFQIGRVLLNSKLDFSAASLQSWQEMQKLGVIFIATMFVGCFVVGLITASASYFLCLWFILQMRKSRRTFKMALAASSPELENNNKA
;
A
#
# COMPACT_ATOMS: atom_id res chain seq x y z
N MET A 1 -14.19 14.37 -16.42
CA MET A 1 -14.75 13.10 -15.91
C MET A 1 -14.31 11.88 -16.74
N LYS A 2 -14.42 11.88 -18.07
CA LYS A 2 -14.05 10.72 -18.93
C LYS A 2 -12.58 10.23 -18.87
N LYS A 3 -11.60 11.08 -18.46
CA LYS A 3 -10.19 10.66 -18.31
C LYS A 3 -9.98 9.85 -17.04
N LEU A 4 -10.58 10.24 -15.91
CA LEU A 4 -10.48 9.49 -14.65
C LEU A 4 -11.10 8.10 -14.75
N GLU A 5 -12.27 7.99 -15.40
CA GLU A 5 -12.93 6.70 -15.62
C GLU A 5 -12.10 5.75 -16.50
N ARG A 6 -11.40 6.29 -17.53
CA ARG A 6 -10.49 5.48 -18.35
C ARG A 6 -9.29 4.98 -17.57
N VAL A 7 -8.69 5.84 -16.73
CA VAL A 7 -7.57 5.47 -15.88
C VAL A 7 -8.00 4.43 -14.84
N ALA A 8 -9.11 4.65 -14.16
CA ALA A 8 -9.69 3.69 -13.22
C ALA A 8 -10.00 2.34 -13.89
N ARG A 9 -10.60 2.36 -15.11
CA ARG A 9 -10.90 1.17 -15.89
C ARG A 9 -9.63 0.44 -16.34
N TYR A 10 -8.59 1.18 -16.70
CA TYR A 10 -7.28 0.60 -17.07
C TYR A 10 -6.63 -0.11 -15.88
N PHE A 11 -6.57 0.55 -14.71
CA PHE A 11 -6.06 -0.07 -13.47
C PHE A 11 -6.91 -1.26 -13.03
N TYR A 12 -8.24 -1.14 -13.12
CA TYR A 12 -9.16 -2.23 -12.87
C TYR A 12 -8.85 -3.47 -13.73
N LEU A 13 -8.74 -3.29 -15.05
CA LEU A 13 -8.45 -4.38 -15.98
C LEU A 13 -7.06 -4.98 -15.75
N ARG A 14 -6.09 -4.17 -15.35
CA ARG A 14 -4.72 -4.61 -15.06
C ARG A 14 -4.65 -5.43 -13.78
N ILE A 15 -5.33 -5.01 -12.71
CA ILE A 15 -5.43 -5.75 -11.45
C ILE A 15 -6.14 -7.09 -11.65
N VAL A 16 -7.22 -7.08 -12.43
CA VAL A 16 -8.00 -8.30 -12.71
C VAL A 16 -7.26 -9.31 -13.58
N ARG A 17 -6.33 -8.85 -14.42
CA ARG A 17 -5.45 -9.71 -15.25
C ARG A 17 -4.21 -10.20 -14.52
N LEU A 18 -3.97 -9.75 -13.28
CA LEU A 18 -2.86 -10.27 -12.48
C LEU A 18 -3.05 -11.78 -12.22
N ARG A 19 -2.06 -12.54 -12.66
CA ARG A 19 -2.00 -13.98 -12.39
C ARG A 19 -1.59 -14.18 -10.93
N GLY A 20 -2.36 -14.98 -10.19
CA GLY A 20 -2.08 -15.32 -8.79
C GLY A 20 -3.33 -15.43 -7.95
N THR A 21 -3.15 -15.95 -6.73
CA THR A 21 -4.23 -16.00 -5.74
C THR A 21 -4.52 -14.59 -5.19
N PRO A 22 -5.73 -14.32 -4.69
CA PRO A 22 -6.06 -13.04 -4.06
C PRO A 22 -5.10 -12.68 -2.92
N GLU A 23 -4.72 -13.68 -2.13
CA GLU A 23 -3.81 -13.53 -0.99
C GLU A 23 -2.39 -13.16 -1.44
N TYR A 24 -1.92 -13.73 -2.57
CA TYR A 24 -0.63 -13.41 -3.15
C TYR A 24 -0.54 -11.94 -3.57
N ILE A 25 -1.61 -11.42 -4.17
CA ILE A 25 -1.71 -10.03 -4.62
C ILE A 25 -1.83 -9.10 -3.40
N ALA A 26 -2.68 -9.45 -2.42
CA ALA A 26 -2.88 -8.67 -1.20
C ALA A 26 -1.61 -8.57 -0.36
N ARG A 27 -0.85 -9.66 -0.20
CA ARG A 27 0.46 -9.64 0.48
C ARG A 27 1.45 -8.72 -0.21
N GLY A 28 1.49 -8.72 -1.53
CA GLY A 28 2.33 -7.80 -2.28
C GLY A 28 1.97 -6.35 -2.02
N LEU A 29 0.69 -5.99 -2.10
CA LEU A 29 0.23 -4.62 -1.84
C LEU A 29 0.55 -4.18 -0.41
N ALA A 30 0.27 -5.01 0.59
CA ALA A 30 0.55 -4.72 1.99
C ALA A 30 2.05 -4.47 2.25
N ALA A 31 2.93 -5.28 1.66
CA ALA A 31 4.38 -5.09 1.73
C ALA A 31 4.81 -3.75 1.12
N GLY A 32 4.21 -3.36 0.00
CA GLY A 32 4.48 -2.06 -0.63
C GLY A 32 3.99 -0.89 0.20
N VAL A 33 2.77 -0.96 0.73
CA VAL A 33 2.21 0.08 1.62
C VAL A 33 3.06 0.22 2.88
N PHE A 34 3.48 -0.89 3.49
CA PHE A 34 4.39 -0.86 4.64
C PHE A 34 5.68 -0.12 4.31
N ALA A 35 6.37 -0.52 3.23
CA ALA A 35 7.61 0.12 2.80
C ALA A 35 7.42 1.61 2.47
N GLY A 36 6.28 1.99 1.92
CA GLY A 36 5.93 3.37 1.61
C GLY A 36 5.81 4.27 2.83
N MET A 37 5.58 3.73 4.05
CA MET A 37 5.52 4.53 5.26
C MET A 37 6.90 4.98 5.76
N PHE A 38 8.00 4.42 5.24
CA PHE A 38 9.35 4.78 5.64
C PHE A 38 9.94 5.89 4.76
N PRO A 39 10.68 6.85 5.33
CA PRO A 39 11.30 7.96 4.60
C PRO A 39 12.59 7.53 3.88
N ILE A 40 12.52 6.43 3.12
CA ILE A 40 13.66 5.86 2.38
C ILE A 40 13.46 6.18 0.89
N PHE A 41 13.60 7.47 0.55
CA PHE A 41 13.36 7.97 -0.80
C PHE A 41 14.22 7.24 -1.85
N GLY A 42 13.57 6.79 -2.92
CA GLY A 42 14.20 6.06 -4.03
C GLY A 42 14.39 4.57 -3.76
N LEU A 43 14.74 4.15 -2.56
CA LEU A 43 14.92 2.73 -2.21
C LEU A 43 13.63 2.05 -1.71
N GLN A 44 12.58 2.81 -1.45
CA GLN A 44 11.33 2.28 -0.92
C GLN A 44 10.69 1.20 -1.82
N ILE A 45 10.86 1.31 -3.15
CA ILE A 45 10.36 0.30 -4.10
C ILE A 45 11.14 -1.01 -3.92
N ALA A 46 12.48 -0.92 -3.87
CA ALA A 46 13.33 -2.10 -3.65
C ALA A 46 13.03 -2.75 -2.30
N PHE A 47 12.88 -1.94 -1.25
CA PHE A 47 12.52 -2.39 0.10
C PHE A 47 11.15 -3.09 0.12
N GLY A 48 10.13 -2.49 -0.50
CA GLY A 48 8.79 -3.09 -0.60
C GLY A 48 8.79 -4.39 -1.40
N VAL A 49 9.55 -4.46 -2.50
CA VAL A 49 9.70 -5.68 -3.29
C VAL A 49 10.46 -6.76 -2.50
N ALA A 50 11.50 -6.41 -1.74
CA ALA A 50 12.23 -7.34 -0.90
C ALA A 50 11.32 -7.97 0.17
N ILE A 51 10.53 -7.14 0.87
CA ILE A 51 9.53 -7.63 1.83
C ILE A 51 8.50 -8.53 1.15
N ALA A 52 8.00 -8.15 -0.03
CA ALA A 52 7.06 -8.99 -0.78
C ALA A 52 7.66 -10.33 -1.18
N CYS A 53 8.96 -10.39 -1.51
CA CYS A 53 9.65 -11.66 -1.77
C CYS A 53 9.70 -12.54 -0.53
N MET A 54 10.01 -11.98 0.65
CA MET A 54 10.05 -12.71 1.92
C MET A 54 8.69 -13.32 2.28
N PHE A 55 7.60 -12.55 2.10
CA PHE A 55 6.24 -12.98 2.39
C PHE A 55 5.54 -13.67 1.20
N ARG A 56 6.28 -14.04 0.16
CA ARG A 56 5.75 -14.65 -1.06
C ARG A 56 4.55 -13.85 -1.62
N GLY A 57 4.71 -12.54 -1.69
CA GLY A 57 3.73 -11.60 -2.25
C GLY A 57 4.06 -11.19 -3.68
N HIS A 58 3.10 -10.57 -4.35
CA HIS A 58 3.22 -10.14 -5.74
C HIS A 58 4.13 -8.90 -5.87
N LYS A 59 5.29 -9.03 -6.50
CA LYS A 59 6.33 -7.99 -6.60
C LYS A 59 5.83 -6.68 -7.24
N LEU A 60 5.05 -6.78 -8.33
CA LEU A 60 4.49 -5.60 -9.01
C LEU A 60 3.47 -4.87 -8.12
N MET A 61 2.70 -5.60 -7.32
CA MET A 61 1.76 -4.99 -6.37
C MET A 61 2.49 -4.32 -5.21
N ALA A 62 3.64 -4.87 -4.81
CA ALA A 62 4.50 -4.20 -3.83
C ALA A 62 5.02 -2.87 -4.38
N ALA A 63 5.58 -2.87 -5.58
CA ALA A 63 6.01 -1.63 -6.23
C ALA A 63 4.86 -0.61 -6.37
N ALA A 64 3.66 -1.05 -6.73
CA ALA A 64 2.49 -0.17 -6.80
C ALA A 64 2.05 0.34 -5.42
N GLY A 65 2.16 -0.50 -4.38
CA GLY A 65 1.81 -0.15 -3.00
C GLY A 65 2.69 0.97 -2.41
N THR A 66 3.96 1.07 -2.82
CA THR A 66 4.84 2.15 -2.36
C THR A 66 4.40 3.55 -2.84
N TRP A 67 3.53 3.62 -3.85
CA TRP A 67 3.00 4.89 -4.37
C TRP A 67 2.01 5.59 -3.42
N VAL A 68 1.63 4.95 -2.30
CA VAL A 68 0.90 5.60 -1.21
C VAL A 68 1.64 6.84 -0.72
N SER A 69 2.95 6.78 -0.62
CA SER A 69 3.80 7.92 -0.35
C SER A 69 4.30 8.52 -1.68
N ASN A 70 3.60 9.51 -2.16
CA ASN A 70 3.99 10.35 -3.29
C ASN A 70 4.35 11.77 -2.80
N PRO A 71 4.98 12.63 -3.62
CA PRO A 71 5.39 13.97 -3.20
C PRO A 71 4.29 14.81 -2.53
N ALA A 72 3.02 14.62 -2.89
CA ALA A 72 1.90 15.33 -2.30
C ALA A 72 1.51 14.80 -0.90
N THR A 73 1.76 13.52 -0.66
CA THR A 73 1.37 12.84 0.60
C THR A 73 2.52 12.70 1.60
N TYR A 74 3.76 12.98 1.21
CA TYR A 74 4.93 12.84 2.10
C TYR A 74 4.79 13.66 3.38
N VAL A 75 4.49 14.95 3.25
CA VAL A 75 4.43 15.86 4.40
C VAL A 75 3.41 15.39 5.43
N PRO A 76 2.13 15.17 5.09
CA PRO A 76 1.14 14.74 6.06
C PRO A 76 1.43 13.34 6.64
N ILE A 77 1.91 12.38 5.83
CA ILE A 77 2.21 11.03 6.30
C ILE A 77 3.35 11.06 7.33
N PHE A 78 4.46 11.70 6.99
CA PHE A 78 5.63 11.71 7.88
C PHE A 78 5.42 12.55 9.12
N TRP A 79 4.68 13.65 9.02
CA TRP A 79 4.25 14.41 10.19
C TRP A 79 3.41 13.55 11.14
N PHE A 80 2.45 12.82 10.61
CA PHE A 80 1.60 11.90 11.39
C PHE A 80 2.42 10.77 12.03
N ASN A 81 3.30 10.13 11.25
CA ASN A 81 4.19 9.08 11.73
C ASN A 81 5.08 9.57 12.86
N PHE A 82 5.64 10.79 12.72
CA PHE A 82 6.45 11.40 13.75
C PHE A 82 5.66 11.67 15.04
N GLN A 83 4.44 12.17 14.94
CA GLN A 83 3.58 12.40 16.11
C GLN A 83 3.28 11.09 16.86
N ILE A 84 2.97 10.02 16.14
CA ILE A 84 2.77 8.70 16.76
C ILE A 84 4.06 8.22 17.44
N GLY A 85 5.21 8.36 16.79
CA GLY A 85 6.50 8.02 17.39
C GLY A 85 6.78 8.81 18.66
N ARG A 86 6.49 10.12 18.68
CA ARG A 86 6.62 10.97 19.87
C ARG A 86 5.76 10.47 21.04
N VAL A 87 4.52 10.13 20.78
CA VAL A 87 3.61 9.63 21.82
C VAL A 87 4.12 8.31 22.39
N LEU A 88 4.55 7.39 21.52
CA LEU A 88 5.01 6.07 21.93
C LEU A 88 6.33 6.09 22.73
N LEU A 89 7.26 6.93 22.31
CA LEU A 89 8.57 7.05 22.99
C LEU A 89 8.56 8.07 24.14
N ASN A 90 7.42 8.73 24.38
CA ASN A 90 7.31 9.83 25.36
C ASN A 90 8.47 10.85 25.21
N SER A 91 8.93 11.06 23.96
CA SER A 91 10.08 11.88 23.66
C SER A 91 9.69 13.36 23.71
N LYS A 92 10.20 14.07 24.72
CA LYS A 92 10.15 15.53 24.79
C LYS A 92 11.30 16.07 23.92
N LEU A 93 11.04 16.22 22.62
CA LEU A 93 11.96 16.92 21.72
C LEU A 93 11.73 18.42 21.88
N ASP A 94 12.41 19.02 22.85
CA ASP A 94 12.46 20.48 22.98
C ASP A 94 13.57 21.01 22.07
N PHE A 95 13.17 21.59 20.95
CA PHE A 95 14.05 22.37 20.08
C PHE A 95 14.26 23.75 20.72
N SER A 96 15.03 23.81 21.83
CA SER A 96 15.43 25.08 22.40
C SER A 96 16.59 25.67 21.61
N ALA A 97 16.67 26.99 21.53
CA ALA A 97 17.80 27.67 20.86
C ALA A 97 19.14 27.32 21.49
N ALA A 98 19.17 26.94 22.78
CA ALA A 98 20.35 26.47 23.49
C ALA A 98 20.83 25.11 22.98
N SER A 99 19.92 24.20 22.64
CA SER A 99 20.26 22.86 22.12
C SER A 99 20.90 22.89 20.73
N LEU A 100 20.73 23.99 19.99
CA LEU A 100 21.31 24.18 18.66
C LEU A 100 22.73 24.76 18.68
N GLN A 101 23.25 25.16 19.85
CA GLN A 101 24.59 25.75 19.99
C GLN A 101 25.71 24.72 20.14
N SER A 102 25.40 23.48 20.51
CA SER A 102 26.36 22.41 20.66
C SER A 102 26.23 21.35 19.57
N TRP A 103 27.32 21.06 18.85
CA TRP A 103 27.35 20.01 17.82
C TRP A 103 26.96 18.63 18.38
N GLN A 104 27.38 18.33 19.64
CA GLN A 104 27.04 17.08 20.30
C GLN A 104 25.54 16.97 20.62
N GLU A 105 24.90 18.06 21.04
CA GLU A 105 23.47 18.09 21.31
C GLU A 105 22.65 18.00 20.00
N MET A 106 23.09 18.66 18.92
CA MET A 106 22.50 18.51 17.61
C MET A 106 22.54 17.07 17.10
N GLN A 107 23.65 16.36 17.29
CA GLN A 107 23.75 14.95 16.92
C GLN A 107 22.79 14.07 17.74
N LYS A 108 22.68 14.29 19.05
CA LYS A 108 21.74 13.55 19.91
C LYS A 108 20.29 13.83 19.50
N LEU A 109 19.92 15.07 19.23
CA LEU A 109 18.60 15.44 18.76
C LEU A 109 18.30 14.77 17.41
N GLY A 110 19.25 14.72 16.51
CA GLY A 110 19.11 14.05 15.21
C GLY A 110 18.85 12.56 15.34
N VAL A 111 19.60 11.87 16.23
CA VAL A 111 19.40 10.43 16.48
C VAL A 111 18.02 10.16 17.10
N ILE A 112 17.62 10.95 18.10
CA ILE A 112 16.31 10.82 18.74
C ILE A 112 15.19 11.10 17.73
N PHE A 113 15.35 12.10 16.87
CA PHE A 113 14.40 12.41 15.82
C PHE A 113 14.21 11.25 14.83
N ILE A 114 15.34 10.69 14.35
CA ILE A 114 15.33 9.54 13.43
C ILE A 114 14.69 8.33 14.11
N ALA A 115 15.08 7.99 15.33
CA ALA A 115 14.50 6.87 16.08
C ALA A 115 12.99 7.04 16.28
N THR A 116 12.56 8.23 16.69
CA THR A 116 11.14 8.56 16.87
C THR A 116 10.35 8.41 15.56
N MET A 117 10.92 8.90 14.47
CA MET A 117 10.34 8.80 13.14
C MET A 117 10.18 7.35 12.71
N PHE A 118 11.24 6.52 12.86
CA PHE A 118 11.20 5.11 12.45
C PHE A 118 10.23 4.27 13.27
N VAL A 119 10.14 4.51 14.59
CA VAL A 119 9.15 3.83 15.46
C VAL A 119 7.72 4.18 15.01
N GLY A 120 7.44 5.45 14.75
CA GLY A 120 6.14 5.87 14.21
C GLY A 120 5.84 5.23 12.85
N CYS A 121 6.81 5.25 11.92
CA CYS A 121 6.67 4.61 10.61
C CYS A 121 6.39 3.11 10.72
N PHE A 122 7.05 2.43 11.66
CA PHE A 122 6.86 0.99 11.86
C PHE A 122 5.44 0.69 12.35
N VAL A 123 4.96 1.38 13.37
CA VAL A 123 3.63 1.15 13.96
C VAL A 123 2.53 1.52 12.97
N VAL A 124 2.58 2.72 12.40
CA VAL A 124 1.60 3.16 11.39
C VAL A 124 1.68 2.29 10.15
N GLY A 125 2.89 1.91 9.74
CA GLY A 125 3.14 1.00 8.62
C GLY A 125 2.48 -0.37 8.82
N LEU A 126 2.58 -0.97 10.00
CA LEU A 126 1.91 -2.25 10.31
C LEU A 126 0.38 -2.13 10.26
N ILE A 127 -0.18 -1.06 10.82
CA ILE A 127 -1.63 -0.84 10.84
C ILE A 127 -2.15 -0.64 9.41
N THR A 128 -1.51 0.24 8.64
CA THR A 128 -1.92 0.54 7.26
C THR A 128 -1.68 -0.63 6.31
N ALA A 129 -0.60 -1.39 6.48
CA ALA A 129 -0.34 -2.61 5.72
C ALA A 129 -1.41 -3.68 6.00
N SER A 130 -1.76 -3.89 7.27
CA SER A 130 -2.82 -4.83 7.65
C SER A 130 -4.17 -4.41 7.06
N ALA A 131 -4.54 -3.14 7.19
CA ALA A 131 -5.77 -2.60 6.61
C ALA A 131 -5.78 -2.76 5.08
N SER A 132 -4.69 -2.44 4.39
CA SER A 132 -4.58 -2.58 2.94
C SER A 132 -4.62 -4.03 2.48
N TYR A 133 -4.09 -4.97 3.26
CA TYR A 133 -4.19 -6.40 2.99
C TYR A 133 -5.66 -6.86 2.96
N PHE A 134 -6.42 -6.58 4.02
CA PHE A 134 -7.81 -7.00 4.11
C PHE A 134 -8.70 -6.31 3.07
N LEU A 135 -8.50 -5.01 2.84
CA LEU A 135 -9.23 -4.26 1.81
C LEU A 135 -8.96 -4.80 0.40
N CYS A 136 -7.70 -5.06 0.08
CA CYS A 136 -7.31 -5.62 -1.21
C CYS A 136 -7.88 -7.03 -1.41
N LEU A 137 -7.78 -7.87 -0.38
CA LEU A 137 -8.31 -9.23 -0.40
C LEU A 137 -9.82 -9.23 -0.63
N TRP A 138 -10.56 -8.46 0.15
CA TRP A 138 -12.01 -8.30 0.01
C TRP A 138 -12.39 -7.82 -1.39
N PHE A 139 -11.71 -6.80 -1.89
CA PHE A 139 -11.95 -6.23 -3.22
C PHE A 139 -11.75 -7.26 -4.33
N ILE A 140 -10.64 -8.01 -4.31
CA ILE A 140 -10.33 -9.03 -5.33
C ILE A 140 -11.35 -10.17 -5.28
N LEU A 141 -11.75 -10.62 -4.09
CA LEU A 141 -12.75 -11.68 -3.92
C LEU A 141 -14.11 -11.26 -4.49
N GLN A 142 -14.56 -10.03 -4.21
CA GLN A 142 -15.79 -9.48 -4.77
C GLN A 142 -15.76 -9.43 -6.30
N MET A 143 -14.66 -8.97 -6.85
CA MET A 143 -14.49 -8.90 -8.31
C MET A 143 -14.52 -10.27 -8.97
N ARG A 144 -13.88 -11.27 -8.37
CA ARG A 144 -13.87 -12.65 -8.89
C ARG A 144 -15.25 -13.32 -8.80
N LYS A 145 -15.99 -13.04 -7.72
CA LYS A 145 -17.37 -13.53 -7.55
C LYS A 145 -18.29 -12.99 -8.65
N SER A 146 -18.29 -11.69 -8.88
CA SER A 146 -19.09 -11.03 -9.92
C SER A 146 -18.83 -11.61 -11.32
N ARG A 147 -17.56 -11.90 -11.66
CA ARG A 147 -17.20 -12.49 -12.95
C ARG A 147 -17.67 -13.94 -13.12
N ARG A 148 -17.66 -14.73 -12.04
CA ARG A 148 -18.16 -16.11 -12.08
C ARG A 148 -19.67 -16.10 -12.37
N THR A 149 -20.43 -15.27 -11.68
CA THR A 149 -21.86 -15.11 -11.88
C THR A 149 -22.19 -14.68 -13.32
N PHE A 150 -21.45 -13.70 -13.85
CA PHE A 150 -21.64 -13.24 -15.24
C PHE A 150 -21.33 -14.33 -16.28
N LYS A 151 -20.24 -15.10 -16.07
CA LYS A 151 -19.92 -16.22 -16.98
C LYS A 151 -20.97 -17.34 -16.93
N MET A 152 -21.51 -17.65 -15.75
CA MET A 152 -22.57 -18.64 -15.60
C MET A 152 -23.86 -18.16 -16.28
N ALA A 153 -24.21 -16.88 -16.15
CA ALA A 153 -25.38 -16.32 -16.83
C ALA A 153 -25.22 -16.36 -18.36
N LEU A 154 -24.03 -16.04 -18.87
CA LEU A 154 -23.74 -16.11 -20.31
C LEU A 154 -23.80 -17.56 -20.85
N ALA A 155 -23.26 -18.51 -20.09
CA ALA A 155 -23.30 -19.93 -20.44
C ALA A 155 -24.72 -20.51 -20.41
N ALA A 156 -25.58 -20.02 -19.52
CA ALA A 156 -26.98 -20.41 -19.45
C ALA A 156 -27.83 -19.87 -20.63
N SER A 157 -27.48 -18.70 -21.16
CA SER A 157 -28.17 -18.08 -22.30
C SER A 157 -27.71 -18.60 -23.68
N SER A 158 -26.55 -19.26 -23.75
CA SER A 158 -25.98 -19.77 -25.01
C SER A 158 -26.81 -20.89 -25.65
N PRO A 159 -27.39 -21.84 -24.91
CA PRO A 159 -28.19 -22.93 -25.54
C PRO A 159 -29.49 -22.46 -26.18
N GLU A 160 -30.10 -21.37 -25.65
CA GLU A 160 -31.32 -20.82 -26.25
C GLU A 160 -31.08 -20.17 -27.63
N LEU A 161 -29.92 -19.54 -27.80
CA LEU A 161 -29.55 -18.91 -29.08
C LEU A 161 -29.20 -19.93 -30.16
N GLU A 162 -28.65 -21.10 -29.78
CA GLU A 162 -28.32 -22.17 -30.72
C GLU A 162 -29.57 -22.91 -31.18
N ASN A 163 -30.55 -23.05 -30.29
CA ASN A 163 -31.81 -23.71 -30.63
C ASN A 163 -32.71 -22.84 -31.51
N ASN A 164 -32.69 -21.51 -31.33
CA ASN A 164 -33.48 -20.56 -32.13
C ASN A 164 -32.90 -20.33 -33.54
N ASN A 165 -31.65 -20.74 -33.79
CA ASN A 165 -30.99 -20.63 -35.09
C ASN A 165 -31.12 -21.90 -35.96
N LYS A 166 -31.72 -22.99 -35.38
CA LYS A 166 -31.99 -24.27 -36.06
C LYS A 166 -33.47 -24.47 -36.42
N ALA A 167 -34.36 -23.55 -36.03
CA ALA A 167 -35.78 -23.51 -36.38
C ALA A 167 -36.00 -22.53 -37.52
#